data_3d31b09b0e58934325b0f175eb0e9c71
#
_entry.id   3d31b09b0e58934325b0f175eb0e9c71
#
_cell.length_a   1.000
_cell.length_b   1.000
_cell.length_c   1.000
_cell.angle_alpha   90.00
_cell.angle_beta   90.00
_cell.angle_gamma   90.00
#
_symmetry.space_group_name_H-M   'P 1'
#
loop_
_entity.id
_entity.type
_entity.pdbx_description
1 polymer ?
#
loop_
_entity_poly.entity_id
_entity_poly.type
_entity_poly.pdbx_seq_one_letter_code
_entity_poly.pdbx_strand_id
1 'polypeptide(L)'
;MLSWLTGGEKVDHPLADAKRAKGIVEAFPYKDPWKTLEDASYWLGSINETAAYRIERRFELISMLDIATRKSQERLLDTFVKLPDTDRTQEKRTWKTLSDFWTLLGESYMVCVDQASDIKSVSGGFKSQLPVIAARATRALRHQMKWVLIHYGVVRPALWEEFARCALLAEAAGAVDKPIELYPGLSETSSQAYEFLRAMMLWASSPSGLSPVEQDVAERLVVQLTPKFRYDSKPWDGCDYCFDLAEARPPLRLMRSTPVTAATRYFDVNEARQAVQAMHAMVSGTGNIPSGIELGPAADGAMAVRVLKHLGFNWAKDMPARTHERRRTAISLQVVHGYANVLEAIELGIGEGLDFAEALSYDSWVAEDASAGGYGVVVPAGKGEWLRVGLLVALRSEMDASWSLGVIRRVKGDEHRQHRIGFN
;
A
#
# COMPACT_ATOMS: atom_id res chain seq x y z
N MET A 1 -14.04 11.68 -54.62
CA MET A 1 -14.98 11.04 -53.69
C MET A 1 -14.42 9.66 -53.35
N LEU A 2 -13.75 9.49 -52.23
CA LEU A 2 -13.38 8.22 -51.58
C LEU A 2 -12.29 8.50 -50.51
N SER A 3 -12.50 9.56 -49.67
CA SER A 3 -11.57 9.92 -48.58
C SER A 3 -11.93 9.29 -47.21
N TRP A 4 -12.93 8.38 -47.18
CA TRP A 4 -13.39 7.73 -45.96
C TRP A 4 -12.81 6.31 -45.73
N LEU A 5 -11.94 5.81 -46.63
CA LEU A 5 -11.44 4.43 -46.60
C LEU A 5 -10.03 4.26 -45.99
N THR A 6 -9.32 5.33 -45.60
CA THR A 6 -7.96 5.24 -45.04
C THR A 6 -7.68 6.20 -43.91
N GLY A 7 -8.65 6.49 -43.05
CA GLY A 7 -8.54 7.54 -42.06
C GLY A 7 -8.26 7.04 -40.62
N GLY A 8 -7.33 6.17 -40.42
CA GLY A 8 -6.66 6.07 -39.13
C GLY A 8 -5.42 6.94 -39.17
N GLU A 9 -5.43 8.12 -38.54
CA GLU A 9 -4.23 8.92 -38.35
C GLU A 9 -3.11 8.02 -37.83
N LYS A 10 -2.02 7.91 -38.58
CA LYS A 10 -0.90 7.04 -38.19
C LYS A 10 -0.30 7.62 -36.95
N VAL A 11 -0.41 6.90 -35.83
CA VAL A 11 0.14 7.36 -34.55
C VAL A 11 1.63 7.54 -34.69
N ASP A 12 2.11 8.78 -34.56
CA ASP A 12 3.54 9.10 -34.60
C ASP A 12 4.16 8.84 -33.23
N HIS A 13 4.49 7.57 -32.99
CA HIS A 13 5.10 7.14 -31.72
C HIS A 13 6.02 5.93 -31.98
N PRO A 14 7.19 5.85 -31.31
CA PRO A 14 8.12 4.74 -31.48
C PRO A 14 7.52 3.35 -31.24
N LEU A 15 6.53 3.24 -30.34
CA LEU A 15 5.83 1.99 -30.03
C LEU A 15 4.60 1.73 -30.93
N ALA A 16 4.30 2.60 -31.93
CA ALA A 16 3.18 2.38 -32.82
C ALA A 16 3.39 1.13 -33.71
N ASP A 17 4.63 0.89 -34.15
CA ASP A 17 5.01 -0.32 -34.87
C ASP A 17 5.28 -1.48 -33.90
N ALA A 18 4.64 -2.63 -34.12
CA ALA A 18 4.71 -3.79 -33.24
C ALA A 18 6.12 -4.40 -33.15
N LYS A 19 6.86 -4.44 -34.28
CA LYS A 19 8.22 -4.99 -34.31
C LYS A 19 9.19 -4.09 -33.55
N ARG A 20 9.05 -2.78 -33.74
CA ARG A 20 9.86 -1.79 -33.02
C ARG A 20 9.55 -1.80 -31.51
N ALA A 21 8.28 -1.87 -31.12
CA ALA A 21 7.87 -1.98 -29.73
C ALA A 21 8.48 -3.22 -29.05
N LYS A 22 8.42 -4.38 -29.73
CA LYS A 22 9.05 -5.62 -29.23
C LYS A 22 10.57 -5.46 -29.09
N GLY A 23 11.25 -4.89 -30.11
CA GLY A 23 12.69 -4.64 -30.04
C GLY A 23 13.11 -3.70 -28.91
N ILE A 24 12.30 -2.67 -28.59
CA ILE A 24 12.55 -1.76 -27.47
C ILE A 24 12.48 -2.53 -26.15
N VAL A 25 11.45 -3.36 -25.94
CA VAL A 25 11.29 -4.13 -24.71
C VAL A 25 12.38 -5.21 -24.59
N GLU A 26 12.74 -5.90 -25.68
CA GLU A 26 13.83 -6.88 -25.68
C GLU A 26 15.20 -6.25 -25.34
N ALA A 27 15.38 -4.96 -25.63
CA ALA A 27 16.59 -4.20 -25.33
C ALA A 27 16.67 -3.67 -23.88
N PHE A 28 15.67 -3.91 -23.04
CA PHE A 28 15.72 -3.47 -21.65
C PHE A 28 16.91 -4.09 -20.89
N PRO A 29 17.54 -3.32 -19.99
CA PRO A 29 18.69 -3.79 -19.22
C PRO A 29 18.26 -4.68 -18.04
N TYR A 30 17.71 -5.86 -18.30
CA TYR A 30 17.11 -6.77 -17.29
C TYR A 30 18.06 -7.20 -16.16
N LYS A 31 19.38 -7.00 -16.32
CA LYS A 31 20.36 -7.24 -15.26
C LYS A 31 20.33 -6.13 -14.19
N ASP A 32 19.97 -4.92 -14.58
CA ASP A 32 19.77 -3.76 -13.70
C ASP A 32 18.26 -3.51 -13.52
N PRO A 33 17.66 -3.96 -12.40
CA PRO A 33 16.23 -3.83 -12.20
C PRO A 33 15.76 -2.38 -12.01
N TRP A 34 16.60 -1.47 -11.47
CA TRP A 34 16.26 -0.05 -11.37
C TRP A 34 16.13 0.57 -12.76
N LYS A 35 17.15 0.37 -13.60
CA LYS A 35 17.14 0.92 -14.94
C LYS A 35 16.02 0.33 -15.79
N THR A 36 15.73 -0.97 -15.63
CA THR A 36 14.59 -1.62 -16.31
C THR A 36 13.26 -0.95 -16.00
N LEU A 37 13.00 -0.64 -14.71
CA LEU A 37 11.75 0.04 -14.32
C LEU A 37 11.75 1.52 -14.72
N GLU A 38 12.89 2.21 -14.67
CA GLU A 38 13.01 3.59 -15.16
C GLU A 38 12.69 3.68 -16.66
N ASP A 39 13.26 2.78 -17.48
CA ASP A 39 13.00 2.75 -18.93
C ASP A 39 11.53 2.39 -19.23
N ALA A 40 10.96 1.43 -18.51
CA ALA A 40 9.54 1.10 -18.65
C ALA A 40 8.63 2.26 -18.22
N SER A 41 8.97 2.97 -17.15
CA SER A 41 8.25 4.16 -16.70
C SER A 41 8.26 5.26 -17.75
N TYR A 42 9.41 5.50 -18.39
CA TYR A 42 9.52 6.43 -19.49
C TYR A 42 8.54 6.10 -20.62
N TRP A 43 8.49 4.82 -21.03
CA TRP A 43 7.58 4.38 -22.10
C TRP A 43 6.11 4.42 -21.68
N LEU A 44 5.77 4.08 -20.42
CA LEU A 44 4.41 4.22 -19.89
C LEU A 44 3.95 5.69 -19.94
N GLY A 45 4.78 6.61 -19.48
CA GLY A 45 4.51 8.05 -19.56
C GLY A 45 4.26 8.51 -21.01
N SER A 46 5.13 8.10 -21.93
CA SER A 46 5.00 8.43 -23.37
C SER A 46 3.71 7.87 -23.99
N ILE A 47 3.29 6.63 -23.60
CA ILE A 47 2.01 6.06 -24.04
C ILE A 47 0.82 6.87 -23.48
N ASN A 48 0.91 7.32 -22.23
CA ASN A 48 -0.15 8.09 -21.57
C ASN A 48 -0.39 9.44 -22.25
N GLU A 49 0.69 10.11 -22.68
CA GLU A 49 0.63 11.38 -23.40
C GLU A 49 0.09 11.24 -24.82
N THR A 50 0.08 10.02 -25.40
CA THR A 50 -0.34 9.78 -26.78
C THR A 50 -1.85 9.50 -26.84
N ALA A 51 -2.66 10.54 -27.01
CA ALA A 51 -4.12 10.45 -27.07
C ALA A 51 -4.65 9.58 -28.23
N ALA A 52 -3.92 9.50 -29.33
CA ALA A 52 -4.33 8.81 -30.55
C ALA A 52 -4.38 7.27 -30.45
N TYR A 53 -3.86 6.67 -29.39
CA TYR A 53 -3.97 5.23 -29.20
C TYR A 53 -5.39 4.81 -28.86
N ARG A 54 -5.96 3.89 -29.64
CA ARG A 54 -7.18 3.17 -29.29
C ARG A 54 -6.92 2.19 -28.15
N ILE A 55 -7.96 1.84 -27.42
CA ILE A 55 -7.89 0.99 -26.24
C ILE A 55 -7.15 -0.35 -26.52
N GLU A 56 -7.40 -0.97 -27.67
CA GLU A 56 -6.80 -2.25 -28.03
C GLU A 56 -5.27 -2.16 -28.09
N ARG A 57 -4.76 -1.16 -28.81
CA ARG A 57 -3.32 -0.97 -28.95
C ARG A 57 -2.69 -0.45 -27.68
N ARG A 58 -3.37 0.46 -26.96
CA ARG A 58 -2.92 0.97 -25.67
C ARG A 58 -2.74 -0.18 -24.67
N PHE A 59 -3.75 -1.01 -24.51
CA PHE A 59 -3.72 -2.15 -23.60
C PHE A 59 -2.64 -3.17 -23.98
N GLU A 60 -2.45 -3.44 -25.25
CA GLU A 60 -1.38 -4.32 -25.73
C GLU A 60 0.01 -3.81 -25.31
N LEU A 61 0.28 -2.51 -25.51
CA LEU A 61 1.56 -1.89 -25.16
C LEU A 61 1.80 -1.87 -23.64
N ILE A 62 0.79 -1.47 -22.87
CA ILE A 62 0.88 -1.46 -21.40
C ILE A 62 1.11 -2.89 -20.89
N SER A 63 0.36 -3.87 -21.40
CA SER A 63 0.50 -5.27 -21.00
C SER A 63 1.89 -5.81 -21.30
N MET A 64 2.48 -5.44 -22.45
CA MET A 64 3.83 -5.86 -22.83
C MET A 64 4.88 -5.31 -21.84
N LEU A 65 4.78 -4.04 -21.47
CA LEU A 65 5.67 -3.39 -20.50
C LEU A 65 5.49 -3.98 -19.09
N ASP A 66 4.26 -4.18 -18.63
CA ASP A 66 3.93 -4.76 -17.33
C ASP A 66 4.49 -6.18 -17.19
N ILE A 67 4.25 -7.04 -18.20
CA ILE A 67 4.76 -8.42 -18.22
C ILE A 67 6.30 -8.44 -18.22
N ALA A 68 6.92 -7.62 -19.04
CA ALA A 68 8.38 -7.59 -19.19
C ALA A 68 9.12 -7.16 -17.92
N THR A 69 8.49 -6.30 -17.11
CA THR A 69 9.11 -5.73 -15.90
C THR A 69 8.90 -6.55 -14.62
N ARG A 70 8.04 -7.57 -14.62
CA ARG A 70 7.66 -8.32 -13.41
C ARG A 70 8.83 -8.83 -12.59
N LYS A 71 9.80 -9.49 -13.22
CA LYS A 71 10.99 -10.00 -12.51
C LYS A 71 11.81 -8.88 -11.88
N SER A 72 11.87 -7.71 -12.52
CA SER A 72 12.57 -6.54 -11.97
C SER A 72 11.82 -5.94 -10.79
N GLN A 73 10.48 -5.91 -10.84
CA GLN A 73 9.64 -5.49 -9.71
C GLN A 73 9.84 -6.40 -8.50
N GLU A 74 9.81 -7.72 -8.68
CA GLU A 74 10.03 -8.72 -7.62
C GLU A 74 11.44 -8.57 -7.01
N ARG A 75 12.48 -8.45 -7.84
CA ARG A 75 13.86 -8.25 -7.37
C ARG A 75 14.04 -6.96 -6.58
N LEU A 76 13.40 -5.86 -6.99
CA LEU A 76 13.47 -4.60 -6.25
C LEU A 76 12.70 -4.66 -4.94
N LEU A 77 11.54 -5.32 -4.91
CA LEU A 77 10.82 -5.55 -3.66
C LEU A 77 11.66 -6.39 -2.69
N ASP A 78 12.26 -7.49 -3.17
CA ASP A 78 13.16 -8.32 -2.36
C ASP A 78 14.39 -7.55 -1.87
N THR A 79 14.93 -6.67 -2.70
CA THR A 79 16.00 -5.77 -2.30
C THR A 79 15.52 -4.84 -1.18
N PHE A 80 14.39 -4.16 -1.37
CA PHE A 80 13.83 -3.21 -0.41
C PHE A 80 13.62 -3.83 0.98
N VAL A 81 12.99 -5.00 1.04
CA VAL A 81 12.67 -5.65 2.33
C VAL A 81 13.89 -6.25 3.05
N LYS A 82 15.02 -6.44 2.34
CA LYS A 82 16.28 -6.95 2.92
C LYS A 82 17.29 -5.86 3.25
N LEU A 83 17.02 -4.60 2.88
CA LEU A 83 17.93 -3.51 3.17
C LEU A 83 18.07 -3.30 4.68
N PRO A 84 19.29 -3.13 5.17
CA PRO A 84 19.49 -2.73 6.56
C PRO A 84 18.98 -1.31 6.78
N ASP A 85 18.48 -1.03 7.97
CA ASP A 85 17.93 0.29 8.35
C ASP A 85 18.95 1.45 8.20
N THR A 86 20.24 1.13 8.07
CA THR A 86 21.32 2.09 7.89
C THR A 86 21.50 2.55 6.44
N ASP A 87 21.01 1.79 5.44
CA ASP A 87 21.18 2.14 4.02
C ASP A 87 19.98 2.95 3.48
N ARG A 88 19.81 4.15 4.02
CA ARG A 88 18.72 5.06 3.65
C ARG A 88 18.78 5.52 2.20
N THR A 89 19.95 5.62 1.61
CA THR A 89 20.11 6.06 0.22
C THR A 89 19.55 5.04 -0.74
N GLN A 90 19.90 3.76 -0.55
CA GLN A 90 19.40 2.70 -1.39
C GLN A 90 17.91 2.42 -1.13
N GLU A 91 17.46 2.51 0.12
CA GLU A 91 16.04 2.42 0.48
C GLU A 91 15.22 3.47 -0.29
N LYS A 92 15.61 4.74 -0.20
CA LYS A 92 14.91 5.86 -0.86
C LYS A 92 14.90 5.71 -2.37
N ARG A 93 16.02 5.30 -2.98
CA ARG A 93 16.11 5.03 -4.41
C ARG A 93 15.16 3.91 -4.82
N THR A 94 15.21 2.79 -4.11
CA THR A 94 14.39 1.60 -4.44
C THR A 94 12.91 1.90 -4.27
N TRP A 95 12.54 2.54 -3.16
CA TRP A 95 11.17 3.00 -2.93
C TRP A 95 10.68 3.93 -4.05
N LYS A 96 11.48 4.94 -4.40
CA LYS A 96 11.09 5.91 -5.44
C LYS A 96 10.88 5.22 -6.78
N THR A 97 11.80 4.37 -7.21
CA THR A 97 11.69 3.64 -8.48
C THR A 97 10.43 2.79 -8.54
N LEU A 98 10.12 2.04 -7.48
CA LEU A 98 8.91 1.22 -7.41
C LEU A 98 7.63 2.06 -7.32
N SER A 99 7.65 3.13 -6.54
CA SER A 99 6.50 4.03 -6.39
C SER A 99 6.15 4.74 -7.70
N ASP A 100 7.15 5.28 -8.39
CA ASP A 100 6.97 5.95 -9.69
C ASP A 100 6.45 4.98 -10.74
N PHE A 101 7.03 3.77 -10.82
CA PHE A 101 6.60 2.75 -11.77
C PHE A 101 5.13 2.35 -11.56
N TRP A 102 4.74 2.03 -10.31
CA TRP A 102 3.38 1.61 -10.02
C TRP A 102 2.35 2.74 -10.19
N THR A 103 2.77 3.99 -9.97
CA THR A 103 1.93 5.17 -10.25
C THR A 103 1.66 5.29 -11.74
N LEU A 104 2.70 5.27 -12.57
CA LEU A 104 2.56 5.37 -14.02
C LEU A 104 1.81 4.17 -14.62
N LEU A 105 2.07 2.96 -14.12
CA LEU A 105 1.34 1.77 -14.57
C LEU A 105 -0.16 1.86 -14.21
N GLY A 106 -0.48 2.34 -13.00
CA GLY A 106 -1.85 2.60 -12.57
C GLY A 106 -2.54 3.62 -13.47
N GLU A 107 -1.92 4.76 -13.71
CA GLU A 107 -2.41 5.79 -14.63
C GLU A 107 -2.64 5.23 -16.05
N SER A 108 -1.70 4.42 -16.55
CA SER A 108 -1.81 3.80 -17.87
C SER A 108 -3.03 2.88 -17.99
N TYR A 109 -3.24 2.02 -17.00
CA TYR A 109 -4.44 1.17 -16.99
C TYR A 109 -5.71 1.98 -16.79
N MET A 110 -5.68 3.07 -16.00
CA MET A 110 -6.84 3.95 -15.83
C MET A 110 -7.26 4.64 -17.13
N VAL A 111 -6.33 5.01 -18.00
CA VAL A 111 -6.68 5.49 -19.35
C VAL A 111 -7.45 4.41 -20.14
N CYS A 112 -7.08 3.14 -20.00
CA CYS A 112 -7.85 2.04 -20.62
C CYS A 112 -9.25 1.88 -19.99
N VAL A 113 -9.36 2.03 -18.67
CA VAL A 113 -10.65 2.00 -17.95
C VAL A 113 -11.55 3.14 -18.44
N ASP A 114 -11.00 4.34 -18.61
CA ASP A 114 -11.74 5.51 -19.10
C ASP A 114 -12.18 5.35 -20.56
N GLN A 115 -11.30 4.81 -21.43
CA GLN A 115 -11.67 4.49 -22.81
C GLN A 115 -12.73 3.37 -22.92
N ALA A 116 -12.86 2.52 -21.89
CA ALA A 116 -13.87 1.47 -21.81
C ALA A 116 -15.14 1.90 -21.06
N SER A 117 -15.24 3.12 -20.57
CA SER A 117 -16.38 3.61 -19.77
C SER A 117 -17.73 3.46 -20.48
N ASP A 118 -17.76 3.65 -21.81
CA ASP A 118 -18.88 3.22 -22.64
C ASP A 118 -18.60 1.85 -23.27
N ILE A 119 -19.00 0.79 -22.58
CA ILE A 119 -18.81 -0.60 -23.06
C ILE A 119 -19.44 -0.84 -24.42
N LYS A 120 -20.47 -0.07 -24.83
CA LYS A 120 -21.10 -0.23 -26.15
C LYS A 120 -20.18 0.22 -27.27
N SER A 121 -19.30 1.19 -27.00
CA SER A 121 -18.33 1.70 -27.97
C SER A 121 -17.12 0.76 -28.16
N VAL A 122 -16.87 -0.16 -27.20
CA VAL A 122 -15.77 -1.12 -27.27
C VAL A 122 -16.08 -2.20 -28.31
N SER A 123 -15.10 -2.51 -29.16
CA SER A 123 -15.26 -3.54 -30.22
C SER A 123 -15.60 -4.90 -29.61
N GLY A 124 -16.51 -5.65 -30.26
CA GLY A 124 -17.00 -6.93 -29.75
C GLY A 124 -15.89 -7.94 -29.43
N GLY A 125 -14.87 -8.02 -30.30
CA GLY A 125 -13.72 -8.90 -30.09
C GLY A 125 -12.83 -8.51 -28.91
N PHE A 126 -12.82 -7.24 -28.53
CA PHE A 126 -12.00 -6.75 -27.41
C PHE A 126 -12.70 -6.79 -26.05
N LYS A 127 -14.03 -6.91 -26.00
CA LYS A 127 -14.79 -6.97 -24.73
C LYS A 127 -14.32 -8.07 -23.79
N SER A 128 -13.77 -9.17 -24.33
CA SER A 128 -13.19 -10.25 -23.53
C SER A 128 -11.97 -9.82 -22.70
N GLN A 129 -11.34 -8.69 -23.02
CA GLN A 129 -10.19 -8.14 -22.30
C GLN A 129 -10.59 -7.22 -21.14
N LEU A 130 -11.85 -6.74 -21.07
CA LEU A 130 -12.31 -5.83 -20.03
C LEU A 130 -12.12 -6.37 -18.60
N PRO A 131 -12.38 -7.66 -18.32
CA PRO A 131 -12.10 -8.23 -17.00
C PRO A 131 -10.63 -8.14 -16.62
N VAL A 132 -9.71 -8.39 -17.57
CA VAL A 132 -8.26 -8.30 -17.35
C VAL A 132 -7.84 -6.86 -17.11
N ILE A 133 -8.36 -5.91 -17.90
CA ILE A 133 -8.09 -4.47 -17.72
C ILE A 133 -8.51 -4.03 -16.32
N ALA A 134 -9.75 -4.32 -15.90
CA ALA A 134 -10.27 -3.93 -14.59
C ALA A 134 -9.42 -4.52 -13.44
N ALA A 135 -9.07 -5.80 -13.51
CA ALA A 135 -8.28 -6.46 -12.48
C ALA A 135 -6.83 -5.96 -12.43
N ARG A 136 -6.16 -5.78 -13.59
CA ARG A 136 -4.79 -5.24 -13.64
C ARG A 136 -4.72 -3.78 -13.21
N ALA A 137 -5.71 -2.96 -13.58
CA ALA A 137 -5.85 -1.60 -13.08
C ALA A 137 -5.96 -1.59 -11.55
N THR A 138 -6.89 -2.38 -11.00
CA THR A 138 -7.06 -2.49 -9.54
C THR A 138 -5.79 -2.96 -8.84
N ARG A 139 -5.07 -3.94 -9.41
CA ARG A 139 -3.77 -4.40 -8.89
C ARG A 139 -2.72 -3.30 -8.91
N ALA A 140 -2.60 -2.55 -10.01
CA ALA A 140 -1.62 -1.46 -10.11
C ALA A 140 -1.92 -0.35 -9.10
N LEU A 141 -3.19 0.06 -8.94
CA LEU A 141 -3.62 1.02 -7.92
C LEU A 141 -3.35 0.51 -6.49
N ARG A 142 -3.54 -0.79 -6.21
CA ARG A 142 -3.21 -1.39 -4.92
C ARG A 142 -1.71 -1.29 -4.62
N HIS A 143 -0.85 -1.58 -5.59
CA HIS A 143 0.59 -1.41 -5.41
C HIS A 143 0.99 0.06 -5.28
N GLN A 144 0.37 0.98 -6.02
CA GLN A 144 0.55 2.42 -5.81
C GLN A 144 0.20 2.80 -4.36
N MET A 145 -0.96 2.34 -3.84
CA MET A 145 -1.35 2.55 -2.45
C MET A 145 -0.33 1.96 -1.47
N LYS A 146 0.14 0.73 -1.70
CA LYS A 146 1.18 0.08 -0.88
C LYS A 146 2.42 0.95 -0.74
N TRP A 147 2.97 1.45 -1.85
CA TRP A 147 4.20 2.24 -1.83
C TRP A 147 4.03 3.61 -1.17
N VAL A 148 2.83 4.19 -1.19
CA VAL A 148 2.48 5.36 -0.38
C VAL A 148 2.46 5.00 1.11
N LEU A 149 1.80 3.90 1.49
CA LEU A 149 1.62 3.48 2.88
C LEU A 149 2.94 3.02 3.54
N ILE A 150 3.84 2.38 2.79
CA ILE A 150 5.16 1.96 3.27
C ILE A 150 5.98 3.14 3.82
N HIS A 151 5.84 4.32 3.24
CA HIS A 151 6.44 5.56 3.73
C HIS A 151 5.47 6.38 4.61
N TYR A 152 4.41 5.76 5.11
CA TYR A 152 3.38 6.40 5.95
C TYR A 152 2.73 7.62 5.30
N GLY A 153 2.74 7.68 3.98
CA GLY A 153 2.18 8.77 3.19
C GLY A 153 0.66 8.79 3.19
N VAL A 154 0.10 9.85 2.62
CA VAL A 154 -1.35 10.03 2.49
C VAL A 154 -1.83 9.47 1.16
N VAL A 155 -2.79 8.56 1.23
CA VAL A 155 -3.48 8.06 0.03
C VAL A 155 -4.41 9.16 -0.48
N ARG A 156 -4.18 9.60 -1.72
CA ARG A 156 -4.99 10.67 -2.34
C ARG A 156 -6.45 10.22 -2.53
N PRO A 157 -7.44 11.12 -2.32
CA PRO A 157 -8.86 10.77 -2.49
C PRO A 157 -9.19 10.20 -3.88
N ALA A 158 -8.61 10.75 -4.94
CA ALA A 158 -8.80 10.27 -6.31
C ALA A 158 -8.48 8.78 -6.50
N LEU A 159 -7.58 8.19 -5.68
CA LEU A 159 -7.29 6.75 -5.74
C LEU A 159 -8.50 5.89 -5.41
N TRP A 160 -9.37 6.36 -4.49
CA TRP A 160 -10.60 5.66 -4.14
C TRP A 160 -11.64 5.72 -5.27
N GLU A 161 -11.72 6.84 -5.99
CA GLU A 161 -12.54 6.96 -7.21
C GLU A 161 -12.04 6.03 -8.31
N GLU A 162 -10.73 5.90 -8.46
CA GLU A 162 -10.11 5.00 -9.44
C GLU A 162 -10.45 3.53 -9.13
N PHE A 163 -10.37 3.10 -7.86
CA PHE A 163 -10.85 1.78 -7.45
C PHE A 163 -12.32 1.57 -7.76
N ALA A 164 -13.17 2.57 -7.51
CA ALA A 164 -14.59 2.51 -7.82
C ALA A 164 -14.83 2.35 -9.32
N ARG A 165 -14.14 3.12 -10.18
CA ARG A 165 -14.26 3.01 -11.64
C ARG A 165 -13.84 1.62 -12.16
N CYS A 166 -12.79 1.02 -11.60
CA CYS A 166 -12.40 -0.35 -11.94
C CYS A 166 -13.50 -1.37 -11.58
N ALA A 167 -14.12 -1.22 -10.40
CA ALA A 167 -15.21 -2.08 -9.97
C ALA A 167 -16.45 -1.92 -10.86
N LEU A 168 -16.84 -0.67 -11.18
CA LEU A 168 -17.96 -0.39 -12.06
C LEU A 168 -17.75 -0.93 -13.48
N LEU A 169 -16.53 -0.86 -14.03
CA LEU A 169 -16.21 -1.47 -15.33
C LEU A 169 -16.41 -2.99 -15.30
N ALA A 170 -15.96 -3.66 -14.24
CA ALA A 170 -16.15 -5.11 -14.10
C ALA A 170 -17.61 -5.50 -13.92
N GLU A 171 -18.40 -4.71 -13.15
CA GLU A 171 -19.83 -4.91 -12.99
C GLU A 171 -20.56 -4.75 -14.33
N ALA A 172 -20.26 -3.68 -15.06
CA ALA A 172 -20.88 -3.41 -16.37
C ALA A 172 -20.48 -4.49 -17.42
N ALA A 173 -19.31 -5.10 -17.27
CA ALA A 173 -18.87 -6.23 -18.10
C ALA A 173 -19.43 -7.59 -17.63
N GLY A 174 -20.17 -7.64 -16.51
CA GLY A 174 -20.64 -8.90 -15.90
C GLY A 174 -19.51 -9.84 -15.48
N ALA A 175 -18.41 -9.30 -14.96
CA ALA A 175 -17.16 -10.02 -14.79
C ALA A 175 -16.47 -9.79 -13.43
N VAL A 176 -17.23 -9.39 -12.41
CA VAL A 176 -16.71 -9.08 -11.06
C VAL A 176 -15.92 -10.25 -10.47
N ASP A 177 -16.54 -11.46 -10.48
CA ASP A 177 -15.98 -12.68 -9.91
C ASP A 177 -15.41 -13.63 -10.98
N LYS A 178 -15.37 -13.17 -12.25
CA LYS A 178 -14.89 -14.01 -13.34
C LYS A 178 -13.40 -14.32 -13.13
N PRO A 179 -13.03 -15.64 -12.99
CA PRO A 179 -11.63 -16.01 -12.90
C PRO A 179 -10.88 -15.64 -14.17
N ILE A 180 -9.74 -15.00 -14.03
CA ILE A 180 -8.86 -14.58 -15.11
C ILE A 180 -7.42 -14.96 -14.81
N GLU A 181 -6.68 -15.27 -15.84
CA GLU A 181 -5.22 -15.32 -15.80
C GLU A 181 -4.70 -13.88 -15.90
N LEU A 182 -4.23 -13.34 -14.75
CA LEU A 182 -3.72 -11.96 -14.73
C LEU A 182 -2.53 -11.79 -15.68
N TYR A 183 -1.64 -12.78 -15.71
CA TYR A 183 -0.44 -12.76 -16.53
C TYR A 183 -0.25 -14.11 -17.22
N PRO A 184 0.05 -14.13 -18.54
CA PRO A 184 0.25 -15.36 -19.29
C PRO A 184 1.34 -16.25 -18.66
N GLY A 185 1.03 -17.54 -18.53
CA GLY A 185 1.98 -18.55 -18.01
C GLY A 185 2.14 -18.58 -16.49
N LEU A 186 1.32 -17.85 -15.73
CA LEU A 186 1.22 -18.03 -14.29
C LEU A 186 0.04 -18.92 -13.95
N SER A 187 0.27 -19.84 -13.02
CA SER A 187 -0.79 -20.69 -12.47
C SER A 187 -1.80 -19.94 -11.58
N GLU A 188 -1.48 -18.68 -11.20
CA GLU A 188 -2.35 -17.88 -10.36
C GLU A 188 -3.51 -17.30 -11.15
N THR A 189 -4.73 -17.71 -10.79
CA THR A 189 -5.96 -17.06 -11.23
C THR A 189 -6.38 -15.99 -10.22
N SER A 190 -6.93 -14.87 -10.72
CA SER A 190 -7.50 -13.82 -9.90
C SER A 190 -8.83 -13.37 -10.48
N SER A 191 -9.45 -12.38 -9.90
CA SER A 191 -10.62 -11.68 -10.43
C SER A 191 -10.55 -10.20 -10.05
N GLN A 192 -11.40 -9.37 -10.63
CA GLN A 192 -11.48 -7.99 -10.19
C GLN A 192 -11.89 -7.89 -8.71
N ALA A 193 -12.85 -8.71 -8.27
CA ALA A 193 -13.27 -8.76 -6.86
C ALA A 193 -12.09 -9.13 -5.94
N TYR A 194 -11.25 -10.08 -6.32
CA TYR A 194 -10.07 -10.46 -5.52
C TYR A 194 -9.06 -9.32 -5.43
N GLU A 195 -8.73 -8.66 -6.54
CA GLU A 195 -7.80 -7.53 -6.50
C GLU A 195 -8.38 -6.34 -5.71
N PHE A 196 -9.69 -6.10 -5.81
CA PHE A 196 -10.38 -5.09 -5.04
C PHE A 196 -10.35 -5.40 -3.53
N LEU A 197 -10.70 -6.62 -3.13
CA LEU A 197 -10.65 -7.05 -1.72
C LEU A 197 -9.22 -6.95 -1.16
N ARG A 198 -8.21 -7.33 -1.93
CA ARG A 198 -6.79 -7.17 -1.54
C ARG A 198 -6.45 -5.71 -1.23
N ALA A 199 -6.94 -4.76 -2.06
CA ALA A 199 -6.73 -3.34 -1.81
C ALA A 199 -7.47 -2.84 -0.56
N MET A 200 -8.76 -3.18 -0.44
CA MET A 200 -9.59 -2.76 0.71
C MET A 200 -9.05 -3.33 2.02
N MET A 201 -8.63 -4.60 2.02
CA MET A 201 -8.11 -5.27 3.22
C MET A 201 -6.69 -4.82 3.57
N LEU A 202 -5.85 -4.45 2.60
CA LEU A 202 -4.57 -3.80 2.89
C LEU A 202 -4.77 -2.51 3.70
N TRP A 203 -5.73 -1.67 3.27
CA TRP A 203 -6.09 -0.46 4.02
C TRP A 203 -6.67 -0.78 5.41
N ALA A 204 -7.64 -1.70 5.48
CA ALA A 204 -8.31 -2.08 6.72
C ALA A 204 -7.36 -2.75 7.74
N SER A 205 -6.21 -3.23 7.29
CA SER A 205 -5.14 -3.76 8.15
C SER A 205 -4.38 -2.70 8.95
N SER A 206 -4.72 -1.41 8.80
CA SER A 206 -4.08 -0.30 9.54
C SER A 206 -2.54 -0.28 9.42
N PRO A 207 -1.98 -0.15 8.20
CA PRO A 207 -0.53 -0.27 7.96
C PRO A 207 0.31 0.76 8.74
N SER A 208 -0.30 1.86 9.19
CA SER A 208 0.37 2.89 10.01
C SER A 208 0.93 2.37 11.36
N GLY A 209 0.53 1.19 11.80
CA GLY A 209 1.03 0.51 13.00
C GLY A 209 2.06 -0.58 12.71
N LEU A 210 2.56 -0.68 11.47
CA LEU A 210 3.52 -1.68 11.01
C LEU A 210 4.75 -1.00 10.43
N SER A 211 5.92 -1.59 10.62
CA SER A 211 7.15 -1.20 9.91
C SER A 211 7.03 -1.51 8.41
N PRO A 212 7.86 -0.91 7.52
CA PRO A 212 7.81 -1.18 6.08
C PRO A 212 7.85 -2.67 5.71
N VAL A 213 8.69 -3.44 6.36
CA VAL A 213 8.81 -4.90 6.13
C VAL A 213 7.57 -5.63 6.64
N GLU A 214 7.05 -5.26 7.81
CA GLU A 214 5.82 -5.85 8.36
C GLU A 214 4.59 -5.51 7.49
N GLN A 215 4.58 -4.36 6.81
CA GLN A 215 3.54 -4.03 5.83
C GLN A 215 3.57 -4.95 4.60
N ASP A 216 4.77 -5.34 4.12
CA ASP A 216 4.90 -6.33 3.05
C ASP A 216 4.40 -7.71 3.48
N VAL A 217 4.77 -8.13 4.69
CA VAL A 217 4.26 -9.38 5.30
C VAL A 217 2.73 -9.37 5.43
N ALA A 218 2.16 -8.26 5.90
CA ALA A 218 0.71 -8.10 6.02
C ALA A 218 0.01 -8.17 4.65
N GLU A 219 0.57 -7.52 3.61
CA GLU A 219 0.04 -7.62 2.25
C GLU A 219 0.06 -9.06 1.73
N ARG A 220 1.16 -9.80 1.92
CA ARG A 220 1.27 -11.21 1.51
C ARG A 220 0.22 -12.08 2.21
N LEU A 221 -0.02 -11.84 3.50
CA LEU A 221 -1.11 -12.51 4.23
C LEU A 221 -2.48 -12.15 3.66
N VAL A 222 -2.74 -10.88 3.36
CA VAL A 222 -4.00 -10.44 2.71
C VAL A 222 -4.19 -11.17 1.37
N VAL A 223 -3.13 -11.28 0.54
CA VAL A 223 -3.19 -11.97 -0.75
C VAL A 223 -3.53 -13.45 -0.56
N GLN A 224 -2.87 -14.14 0.38
CA GLN A 224 -3.14 -15.58 0.65
C GLN A 224 -4.52 -15.82 1.28
N LEU A 225 -5.01 -14.87 2.06
CA LEU A 225 -6.33 -14.96 2.71
C LEU A 225 -7.47 -14.47 1.82
N THR A 226 -7.20 -13.93 0.63
CA THR A 226 -8.22 -13.39 -0.28
C THR A 226 -9.39 -14.37 -0.54
N PRO A 227 -9.17 -15.68 -0.76
CA PRO A 227 -10.28 -16.62 -0.95
C PRO A 227 -11.21 -16.80 0.27
N LYS A 228 -10.81 -16.27 1.44
CA LYS A 228 -11.57 -16.30 2.69
C LYS A 228 -12.32 -15.00 2.98
N PHE A 229 -12.22 -14.00 2.10
CA PHE A 229 -13.03 -12.79 2.15
C PHE A 229 -14.29 -13.02 1.33
N ARG A 230 -15.42 -12.57 1.87
CA ARG A 230 -16.68 -12.53 1.12
C ARG A 230 -16.95 -11.12 0.62
N TYR A 231 -17.49 -11.00 -0.59
CA TYR A 231 -17.85 -9.73 -1.24
C TYR A 231 -19.24 -9.87 -1.89
N ASP A 232 -20.09 -8.85 -1.75
CA ASP A 232 -21.39 -8.78 -2.39
C ASP A 232 -21.86 -7.33 -2.56
N SER A 233 -22.76 -7.09 -3.49
CA SER A 233 -23.48 -5.83 -3.66
C SER A 233 -24.61 -5.63 -2.65
N LYS A 234 -25.01 -6.65 -1.91
CA LYS A 234 -26.06 -6.63 -0.90
C LYS A 234 -25.49 -6.97 0.47
N PRO A 235 -25.96 -6.30 1.55
CA PRO A 235 -25.54 -6.65 2.90
C PRO A 235 -26.10 -8.03 3.32
N TRP A 236 -25.35 -8.70 4.19
CA TRP A 236 -25.78 -9.93 4.88
C TRP A 236 -25.49 -9.80 6.38
N ASP A 237 -26.07 -10.68 7.18
CA ASP A 237 -25.76 -10.70 8.61
C ASP A 237 -24.31 -11.10 8.84
N GLY A 238 -23.56 -10.24 9.54
CA GLY A 238 -22.13 -10.43 9.82
C GLY A 238 -21.17 -9.72 8.87
N CYS A 239 -21.64 -8.83 7.96
CA CYS A 239 -20.75 -7.96 7.21
C CYS A 239 -19.92 -7.08 8.16
N ASP A 240 -18.61 -7.01 7.93
CA ASP A 240 -17.68 -6.21 8.74
C ASP A 240 -17.40 -4.83 8.15
N TYR A 241 -17.42 -4.71 6.83
CA TYR A 241 -16.94 -3.51 6.09
C TYR A 241 -17.83 -3.17 4.90
N CYS A 242 -17.74 -1.91 4.50
CA CYS A 242 -18.36 -1.43 3.26
C CYS A 242 -17.47 -0.42 2.55
N PHE A 243 -17.70 -0.30 1.24
CA PHE A 243 -17.09 0.69 0.37
C PHE A 243 -18.18 1.25 -0.55
N ASP A 244 -18.31 2.56 -0.64
CA ASP A 244 -19.28 3.19 -1.53
C ASP A 244 -18.60 3.59 -2.84
N LEU A 245 -19.09 3.05 -3.95
CA LEU A 245 -18.53 3.31 -5.28
C LEU A 245 -18.78 4.74 -5.80
N ALA A 246 -19.67 5.49 -5.14
CA ALA A 246 -19.98 6.87 -5.49
C ALA A 246 -19.15 7.88 -4.68
N GLU A 247 -18.36 7.43 -3.72
CA GLU A 247 -17.63 8.32 -2.83
C GLU A 247 -16.11 8.09 -2.88
N ALA A 248 -15.35 9.20 -2.96
CA ALA A 248 -13.89 9.20 -2.96
C ALA A 248 -13.31 9.03 -1.54
N ARG A 249 -13.66 7.93 -0.86
CA ARG A 249 -13.21 7.68 0.51
C ARG A 249 -12.81 6.22 0.74
N PRO A 250 -11.93 5.95 1.73
CA PRO A 250 -11.54 4.59 2.05
C PRO A 250 -12.71 3.74 2.55
N PRO A 251 -12.54 2.39 2.56
CA PRO A 251 -13.53 1.49 3.14
C PRO A 251 -13.74 1.80 4.62
N LEU A 252 -14.97 1.63 5.07
CA LEU A 252 -15.40 1.86 6.43
C LEU A 252 -15.82 0.54 7.09
N ARG A 253 -15.70 0.47 8.41
CA ARG A 253 -16.40 -0.55 9.18
C ARG A 253 -17.89 -0.31 9.09
N LEU A 254 -18.64 -1.38 8.84
CA LEU A 254 -20.09 -1.31 8.78
C LEU A 254 -20.66 -1.25 10.21
N MET A 255 -21.22 -0.10 10.54
CA MET A 255 -21.90 0.15 11.81
C MET A 255 -23.36 0.52 11.53
N ARG A 256 -24.24 0.48 12.53
CA ARG A 256 -25.65 0.88 12.39
C ARG A 256 -25.83 2.30 11.85
N SER A 257 -24.87 3.18 12.14
CA SER A 257 -24.86 4.58 11.70
C SER A 257 -24.14 4.81 10.38
N THR A 258 -23.56 3.77 9.76
CA THR A 258 -22.84 3.93 8.50
C THR A 258 -23.82 4.24 7.37
N PRO A 259 -23.68 5.37 6.65
CA PRO A 259 -24.52 5.67 5.51
C PRO A 259 -24.29 4.63 4.41
N VAL A 260 -25.37 4.12 3.85
CA VAL A 260 -25.34 3.16 2.73
C VAL A 260 -26.21 3.65 1.59
N THR A 261 -25.76 3.40 0.36
CA THR A 261 -26.44 3.77 -0.88
C THR A 261 -26.59 2.53 -1.78
N ALA A 262 -27.22 2.69 -2.93
CA ALA A 262 -27.27 1.64 -3.95
C ALA A 262 -25.87 1.32 -4.54
N ALA A 263 -24.93 2.27 -4.41
CA ALA A 263 -23.54 2.09 -4.83
C ALA A 263 -22.65 1.41 -3.78
N THR A 264 -23.15 1.15 -2.57
CA THR A 264 -22.37 0.52 -1.50
C THR A 264 -22.12 -0.97 -1.83
N ARG A 265 -20.88 -1.42 -1.60
CA ARG A 265 -20.43 -2.80 -1.68
C ARG A 265 -19.98 -3.26 -0.31
N TYR A 266 -20.21 -4.54 0.00
CA TYR A 266 -20.06 -5.11 1.33
C TYR A 266 -19.04 -6.22 1.31
N PHE A 267 -18.27 -6.36 2.38
CA PHE A 267 -17.33 -7.46 2.55
C PHE A 267 -17.09 -7.81 4.02
N ASP A 268 -16.67 -9.04 4.28
CA ASP A 268 -16.31 -9.51 5.61
C ASP A 268 -15.00 -10.30 5.61
N VAL A 269 -14.50 -10.48 6.81
CA VAL A 269 -13.24 -11.17 7.11
C VAL A 269 -13.42 -12.34 8.07
N ASN A 270 -14.63 -12.85 8.24
CA ASN A 270 -14.94 -13.84 9.28
C ASN A 270 -14.07 -15.10 9.18
N GLU A 271 -13.98 -15.72 8.00
CA GLU A 271 -13.13 -16.88 7.79
C GLU A 271 -11.64 -16.54 7.83
N ALA A 272 -11.25 -15.39 7.28
CA ALA A 272 -9.86 -14.91 7.32
C ALA A 272 -9.42 -14.61 8.75
N ARG A 273 -10.30 -14.06 9.59
CA ARG A 273 -10.05 -13.81 11.03
C ARG A 273 -9.75 -15.09 11.78
N GLN A 274 -10.55 -16.15 11.54
CA GLN A 274 -10.32 -17.48 12.12
C GLN A 274 -8.97 -18.07 11.64
N ALA A 275 -8.64 -17.91 10.35
CA ALA A 275 -7.38 -18.38 9.81
C ALA A 275 -6.19 -17.60 10.43
N VAL A 276 -6.29 -16.28 10.61
CA VAL A 276 -5.26 -15.47 11.28
C VAL A 276 -5.06 -15.93 12.73
N GLN A 277 -6.13 -16.21 13.47
CA GLN A 277 -6.06 -16.71 14.85
C GLN A 277 -5.38 -18.08 14.92
N ALA A 278 -5.75 -18.99 14.02
CA ALA A 278 -5.14 -20.33 13.94
C ALA A 278 -3.64 -20.25 13.58
N MET A 279 -3.27 -19.42 12.58
CA MET A 279 -1.87 -19.20 12.20
C MET A 279 -1.09 -18.55 13.36
N HIS A 280 -1.66 -17.56 14.04
CA HIS A 280 -1.02 -16.93 15.19
C HIS A 280 -0.73 -17.96 16.30
N ALA A 281 -1.69 -18.79 16.66
CA ALA A 281 -1.50 -19.83 17.68
C ALA A 281 -0.39 -20.83 17.27
N MET A 282 -0.39 -21.26 16.01
CA MET A 282 0.61 -22.20 15.47
C MET A 282 2.02 -21.61 15.50
N VAL A 283 2.21 -20.40 14.95
CA VAL A 283 3.53 -19.75 14.89
C VAL A 283 4.02 -19.40 16.30
N SER A 284 3.14 -18.93 17.18
CA SER A 284 3.50 -18.64 18.59
C SER A 284 3.95 -19.89 19.35
N GLY A 285 3.36 -21.05 19.06
CA GLY A 285 3.72 -22.30 19.72
C GLY A 285 5.00 -22.95 19.18
N THR A 286 5.29 -22.79 17.88
CA THR A 286 6.42 -23.46 17.22
C THR A 286 7.62 -22.55 16.98
N GLY A 287 7.41 -21.23 16.96
CA GLY A 287 8.41 -20.24 16.53
C GLY A 287 8.68 -20.23 15.02
N ASN A 288 8.02 -21.11 14.24
CA ASN A 288 8.29 -21.30 12.82
C ASN A 288 7.06 -20.94 11.96
N ILE A 289 7.32 -20.38 10.78
CA ILE A 289 6.30 -20.14 9.76
C ILE A 289 5.93 -21.52 9.13
N PRO A 290 4.64 -21.89 9.09
CA PRO A 290 4.21 -23.15 8.50
C PRO A 290 4.57 -23.26 7.02
N SER A 291 4.89 -24.46 6.55
CA SER A 291 5.08 -24.74 5.12
C SER A 291 3.83 -24.37 4.33
N GLY A 292 3.99 -23.70 3.19
CA GLY A 292 2.87 -23.23 2.36
C GLY A 292 2.38 -21.80 2.69
N ILE A 293 2.95 -21.14 3.71
CA ILE A 293 2.73 -19.72 3.98
C ILE A 293 3.95 -18.92 3.51
N GLU A 294 3.77 -18.11 2.46
CA GLU A 294 4.83 -17.32 1.86
C GLU A 294 4.77 -15.87 2.38
N LEU A 295 5.58 -15.57 3.39
CA LEU A 295 5.64 -14.22 4.01
C LEU A 295 6.77 -13.34 3.45
N GLY A 296 7.51 -13.84 2.46
CA GLY A 296 8.63 -13.13 1.85
C GLY A 296 9.98 -13.38 2.53
N PRO A 297 11.06 -12.89 1.90
CA PRO A 297 12.42 -13.31 2.25
C PRO A 297 12.99 -12.68 3.53
N ALA A 298 12.32 -11.66 4.08
CA ALA A 298 12.74 -10.99 5.31
C ALA A 298 11.91 -11.39 6.55
N ALA A 299 10.88 -12.24 6.37
CA ALA A 299 10.01 -12.66 7.45
C ALA A 299 10.62 -13.80 8.27
N ASP A 300 10.57 -13.66 9.58
CA ASP A 300 10.84 -14.73 10.56
C ASP A 300 9.59 -15.01 11.42
N GLY A 301 9.66 -16.03 12.28
CA GLY A 301 8.56 -16.40 13.15
C GLY A 301 8.13 -15.29 14.11
N ALA A 302 9.07 -14.51 14.63
CA ALA A 302 8.78 -13.41 15.55
C ALA A 302 8.03 -12.27 14.83
N MET A 303 8.44 -11.91 13.63
CA MET A 303 7.74 -10.94 12.77
C MET A 303 6.35 -11.44 12.40
N ALA A 304 6.24 -12.71 12.00
CA ALA A 304 4.95 -13.33 11.66
C ALA A 304 3.96 -13.24 12.84
N VAL A 305 4.40 -13.54 14.07
CA VAL A 305 3.57 -13.40 15.29
C VAL A 305 3.10 -11.95 15.48
N ARG A 306 4.00 -10.96 15.34
CA ARG A 306 3.62 -9.54 15.48
C ARG A 306 2.59 -9.12 14.45
N VAL A 307 2.81 -9.47 13.17
CA VAL A 307 1.88 -9.10 12.08
C VAL A 307 0.54 -9.82 12.23
N LEU A 308 0.53 -11.12 12.54
CA LEU A 308 -0.71 -11.88 12.77
C LEU A 308 -1.50 -11.31 13.97
N LYS A 309 -0.82 -10.94 15.06
CA LYS A 309 -1.45 -10.26 16.20
C LYS A 309 -2.03 -8.92 15.80
N HIS A 310 -1.31 -8.14 15.00
CA HIS A 310 -1.77 -6.84 14.48
C HIS A 310 -3.02 -6.99 13.59
N LEU A 311 -3.02 -7.95 12.65
CA LEU A 311 -4.18 -8.24 11.81
C LEU A 311 -5.37 -8.73 12.66
N GLY A 312 -5.14 -9.64 13.60
CA GLY A 312 -6.17 -10.13 14.52
C GLY A 312 -6.83 -9.02 15.33
N PHE A 313 -6.06 -8.03 15.78
CA PHE A 313 -6.56 -6.84 16.45
C PHE A 313 -7.38 -5.94 15.53
N ASN A 314 -6.85 -5.59 14.36
CA ASN A 314 -7.52 -4.66 13.43
C ASN A 314 -8.73 -5.28 12.72
N TRP A 315 -8.77 -6.60 12.58
CA TRP A 315 -9.90 -7.33 11.98
C TRP A 315 -10.87 -7.88 13.04
N ALA A 316 -10.65 -7.63 14.34
CA ALA A 316 -11.55 -8.07 15.38
C ALA A 316 -12.98 -7.55 15.14
N LYS A 317 -14.01 -8.37 15.39
CA LYS A 317 -15.42 -7.97 15.23
C LYS A 317 -15.73 -6.74 16.07
N ASP A 318 -15.36 -6.81 17.34
CA ASP A 318 -15.47 -5.70 18.28
C ASP A 318 -14.08 -5.10 18.51
N MET A 319 -13.94 -3.83 18.21
CA MET A 319 -12.68 -3.14 18.47
C MET A 319 -12.41 -3.13 19.98
N PRO A 320 -11.27 -3.66 20.43
CA PRO A 320 -10.94 -3.60 21.85
C PRO A 320 -10.97 -2.17 22.35
N ALA A 321 -11.60 -1.97 23.50
CA ALA A 321 -11.62 -0.67 24.17
C ALA A 321 -10.18 -0.23 24.47
N ARG A 322 -9.93 1.07 24.40
CA ARG A 322 -8.63 1.61 24.81
C ARG A 322 -8.42 1.39 26.30
N THR A 323 -7.25 0.91 26.66
CA THR A 323 -6.89 0.66 28.05
C THR A 323 -6.79 1.96 28.87
N HIS A 324 -6.38 3.07 28.21
CA HIS A 324 -6.21 4.37 28.84
C HIS A 324 -6.93 5.46 28.06
N GLU A 325 -7.63 6.32 28.79
CA GLU A 325 -8.24 7.51 28.22
C GLU A 325 -7.16 8.49 27.77
N ARG A 326 -7.33 9.08 26.60
CA ARG A 326 -6.45 10.14 26.10
C ARG A 326 -7.03 11.50 26.39
N ARG A 327 -6.19 12.38 26.94
CA ARG A 327 -6.53 13.77 27.19
C ARG A 327 -5.78 14.66 26.22
N ARG A 328 -6.46 15.65 25.69
CA ARG A 328 -5.80 16.67 24.86
C ARG A 328 -4.79 17.42 25.71
N THR A 329 -3.63 17.71 25.13
CA THR A 329 -2.55 18.44 25.78
C THR A 329 -1.84 19.31 24.75
N ALA A 330 -0.97 20.20 25.20
CA ALA A 330 -0.07 20.99 24.35
C ALA A 330 1.30 21.08 25.04
N ILE A 331 1.88 19.90 25.34
CA ILE A 331 3.16 19.80 26.04
C ILE A 331 4.27 19.70 24.99
N SER A 332 5.34 20.50 25.16
CA SER A 332 6.57 20.34 24.39
C SER A 332 7.35 19.13 24.89
N LEU A 333 7.75 18.26 23.95
CA LEU A 333 8.57 17.09 24.22
C LEU A 333 9.89 17.21 23.49
N GLN A 334 10.97 17.06 24.21
CA GLN A 334 12.30 16.84 23.65
C GLN A 334 12.42 15.36 23.27
N VAL A 335 12.87 15.09 22.05
CA VAL A 335 12.92 13.72 21.51
C VAL A 335 14.31 13.46 20.97
N VAL A 336 14.94 12.41 21.47
CA VAL A 336 16.22 11.89 20.98
C VAL A 336 15.98 10.58 20.27
N HIS A 337 16.58 10.41 19.11
CA HIS A 337 16.49 9.21 18.29
C HIS A 337 17.88 8.70 17.88
N GLY A 338 17.93 7.44 17.42
CA GLY A 338 19.20 6.75 17.15
C GLY A 338 19.73 6.07 18.40
N TYR A 339 20.04 4.77 18.28
CA TYR A 339 20.33 3.91 19.44
C TYR A 339 21.44 4.47 20.35
N ALA A 340 22.55 4.94 19.78
CA ALA A 340 23.66 5.52 20.56
C ALA A 340 23.24 6.77 21.32
N ASN A 341 22.54 7.70 20.65
CA ASN A 341 22.06 8.94 21.27
C ASN A 341 21.02 8.68 22.36
N VAL A 342 20.15 7.66 22.16
CA VAL A 342 19.15 7.26 23.18
C VAL A 342 19.85 6.69 24.42
N LEU A 343 20.88 5.88 24.28
CA LEU A 343 21.68 5.38 25.41
C LEU A 343 22.35 6.53 26.15
N GLU A 344 23.00 7.44 25.43
CA GLU A 344 23.64 8.61 25.99
C GLU A 344 22.63 9.49 26.78
N ALA A 345 21.44 9.74 26.22
CA ALA A 345 20.40 10.50 26.91
C ALA A 345 19.96 9.87 28.24
N ILE A 346 19.84 8.54 28.26
CA ILE A 346 19.46 7.81 29.50
C ILE A 346 20.63 7.81 30.52
N GLU A 347 21.86 7.59 30.09
CA GLU A 347 23.04 7.63 30.96
C GLU A 347 23.24 9.01 31.60
N LEU A 348 23.09 10.08 30.85
CA LEU A 348 23.13 11.47 31.35
C LEU A 348 21.99 11.78 32.32
N GLY A 349 20.82 11.14 32.15
CA GLY A 349 19.69 11.29 33.08
C GLY A 349 19.84 10.54 34.40
N ILE A 350 20.76 9.57 34.48
CA ILE A 350 21.06 8.80 35.70
C ILE A 350 22.17 9.43 36.54
N GLY A 351 23.03 10.27 35.92
CA GLY A 351 24.14 10.93 36.59
C GLY A 351 23.68 12.19 37.33
N GLU A 352 23.79 12.19 38.65
CA GLU A 352 23.67 13.41 39.48
C GLU A 352 24.88 14.32 39.21
N GLY A 353 24.75 15.24 38.28
CA GLY A 353 25.68 16.35 38.24
C GLY A 353 26.35 16.69 36.92
N LEU A 354 26.18 17.96 36.58
CA LEU A 354 27.00 18.80 35.70
C LEU A 354 26.76 18.77 34.19
N ASP A 355 26.22 19.88 33.69
CA ASP A 355 26.48 20.63 32.43
C ASP A 355 26.74 19.90 31.09
N PHE A 356 26.50 18.61 30.96
CA PHE A 356 26.61 17.93 29.67
C PHE A 356 25.29 17.89 28.85
N ALA A 357 24.21 18.46 29.39
CA ALA A 357 22.90 18.53 28.71
C ALA A 357 22.92 19.40 27.43
N GLU A 358 23.92 20.25 27.25
CA GLU A 358 24.08 21.09 26.05
C GLU A 358 24.64 20.32 24.82
N ALA A 359 25.15 19.10 24.98
CA ALA A 359 25.76 18.34 23.90
C ALA A 359 24.79 17.41 23.14
N LEU A 360 23.64 17.05 23.75
CA LEU A 360 22.66 16.17 23.11
C LEU A 360 21.81 16.93 22.10
N SER A 361 21.91 16.52 20.83
CA SER A 361 20.99 17.00 19.80
C SER A 361 19.62 16.33 19.99
N TYR A 362 18.59 17.12 20.18
CA TYR A 362 17.21 16.65 20.28
C TYR A 362 16.29 17.44 19.35
N ASP A 363 15.22 16.80 18.93
CA ASP A 363 14.10 17.45 18.26
C ASP A 363 13.06 17.90 19.31
N SER A 364 12.42 19.04 19.06
CA SER A 364 11.30 19.50 19.89
C SER A 364 9.97 19.25 19.16
N TRP A 365 9.08 18.49 19.79
CA TRP A 365 7.77 18.14 19.23
C TRP A 365 6.64 18.50 20.17
N VAL A 366 5.45 18.77 19.61
CA VAL A 366 4.26 19.11 20.42
C VAL A 366 3.38 17.87 20.55
N ALA A 367 3.09 17.47 21.80
CA ALA A 367 2.10 16.45 22.09
C ALA A 367 0.70 17.06 21.98
N GLU A 368 -0.15 16.49 21.13
CA GLU A 368 -1.57 16.84 20.99
C GLU A 368 -2.46 16.09 21.98
N ASP A 369 -2.06 14.90 22.37
CA ASP A 369 -2.73 14.08 23.35
C ASP A 369 -1.76 13.26 24.21
N ALA A 370 -2.18 12.96 25.44
CA ALA A 370 -1.43 12.14 26.38
C ALA A 370 -2.35 11.17 27.11
N SER A 371 -1.81 10.03 27.53
CA SER A 371 -2.46 9.05 28.38
C SER A 371 -1.41 8.37 29.27
N ALA A 372 -1.83 7.57 30.24
CA ALA A 372 -0.91 6.76 31.03
C ALA A 372 -0.07 5.76 30.19
N GLY A 373 -0.49 5.47 28.95
CA GLY A 373 0.21 4.58 28.04
C GLY A 373 1.06 5.28 26.99
N GLY A 374 1.19 6.61 26.98
CA GLY A 374 2.06 7.34 26.03
C GLY A 374 1.43 8.60 25.43
N TYR A 375 2.11 9.14 24.43
CA TYR A 375 1.80 10.41 23.79
C TYR A 375 1.41 10.24 22.32
N GLY A 376 0.53 11.15 21.85
CA GLY A 376 0.31 11.43 20.44
C GLY A 376 0.93 12.78 20.08
N VAL A 377 1.85 12.79 19.11
CA VAL A 377 2.59 14.00 18.75
C VAL A 377 2.51 14.29 17.25
N VAL A 378 2.72 15.54 16.89
CA VAL A 378 2.87 15.98 15.50
C VAL A 378 4.34 16.34 15.25
N VAL A 379 4.90 15.71 14.22
CA VAL A 379 6.26 15.98 13.74
C VAL A 379 6.18 16.86 12.50
N PRO A 380 6.88 18.00 12.49
CA PRO A 380 6.87 18.93 11.35
C PRO A 380 7.35 18.28 10.05
N ALA A 381 6.90 18.83 8.93
CA ALA A 381 7.36 18.43 7.61
C ALA A 381 8.90 18.50 7.49
N GLY A 382 9.49 17.50 6.84
CA GLY A 382 10.94 17.41 6.62
C GLY A 382 11.76 16.88 7.79
N LYS A 383 11.17 16.72 8.98
CA LYS A 383 11.87 16.17 10.16
C LYS A 383 11.54 14.70 10.46
N GLY A 384 10.69 14.09 9.66
CA GLY A 384 10.18 12.73 9.88
C GLY A 384 10.78 11.64 9.00
N GLU A 385 11.81 11.89 8.20
CA GLU A 385 12.37 10.90 7.26
C GLU A 385 12.90 9.62 7.92
N TRP A 386 13.33 9.71 9.18
CA TRP A 386 13.83 8.58 9.96
C TRP A 386 12.74 7.77 10.67
N LEU A 387 11.52 8.29 10.73
CA LEU A 387 10.42 7.67 11.47
C LEU A 387 10.08 6.28 10.95
N ARG A 388 10.04 5.33 11.85
CA ARG A 388 9.58 3.95 11.62
C ARG A 388 8.87 3.42 12.86
N VAL A 389 7.83 2.64 12.67
CA VAL A 389 7.22 1.87 13.74
C VAL A 389 8.26 0.89 14.31
N GLY A 390 8.30 0.79 15.63
CA GLY A 390 9.23 -0.07 16.36
C GLY A 390 10.52 0.60 16.81
N LEU A 391 10.82 1.82 16.35
CA LEU A 391 12.03 2.54 16.78
C LEU A 391 11.93 2.98 18.24
N LEU A 392 13.06 2.84 18.94
CA LEU A 392 13.28 3.33 20.28
C LEU A 392 13.65 4.82 20.24
N VAL A 393 13.07 5.60 21.13
CA VAL A 393 13.34 7.03 21.32
C VAL A 393 13.46 7.33 22.81
N ALA A 394 14.22 8.37 23.16
CA ALA A 394 14.18 8.96 24.50
C ALA A 394 13.31 10.22 24.44
N LEU A 395 12.44 10.37 25.42
CA LEU A 395 11.45 11.43 25.54
C LEU A 395 11.60 12.14 26.87
N ARG A 396 11.54 13.49 26.86
CA ARG A 396 11.51 14.30 28.06
C ARG A 396 10.57 15.48 27.87
N SER A 397 9.64 15.70 28.77
CA SER A 397 8.88 16.96 28.79
C SER A 397 9.71 18.06 29.45
N GLU A 398 9.39 19.34 29.19
CA GLU A 398 10.05 20.47 29.83
C GLU A 398 9.87 20.47 31.37
N MET A 399 8.88 19.72 31.86
CA MET A 399 8.57 19.59 33.28
C MET A 399 9.30 18.41 33.96
N ASP A 400 9.87 17.51 33.17
CA ASP A 400 10.49 16.28 33.67
C ASP A 400 12.01 16.46 33.82
N ALA A 401 12.54 15.98 34.94
CA ALA A 401 13.99 16.00 35.20
C ALA A 401 14.73 14.88 34.49
N SER A 402 14.06 13.79 34.12
CA SER A 402 14.68 12.59 33.55
C SER A 402 14.10 12.21 32.19
N TRP A 403 14.92 11.54 31.38
CA TRP A 403 14.50 10.94 30.12
C TRP A 403 13.72 9.65 30.35
N SER A 404 12.66 9.48 29.57
CA SER A 404 11.87 8.24 29.52
C SER A 404 12.06 7.54 28.18
N LEU A 405 12.08 6.22 28.17
CA LEU A 405 12.11 5.44 26.94
C LEU A 405 10.71 5.30 26.35
N GLY A 406 10.60 5.49 25.05
CA GLY A 406 9.38 5.27 24.28
C GLY A 406 9.67 4.46 23.03
N VAL A 407 8.64 3.75 22.55
CA VAL A 407 8.69 3.03 21.27
C VAL A 407 7.62 3.59 20.35
N ILE A 408 8.00 3.92 19.12
CA ILE A 408 7.06 4.37 18.10
C ILE A 408 6.11 3.21 17.74
N ARG A 409 4.81 3.40 17.97
CA ARG A 409 3.77 2.39 17.70
C ARG A 409 2.92 2.68 16.49
N ARG A 410 2.88 3.93 16.07
CA ARG A 410 2.10 4.36 14.93
C ARG A 410 2.75 5.57 14.27
N VAL A 411 2.81 5.57 12.96
CA VAL A 411 3.21 6.72 12.14
C VAL A 411 2.16 6.94 11.07
N LYS A 412 1.63 8.14 10.93
CA LYS A 412 0.65 8.49 9.89
C LYS A 412 0.95 9.88 9.36
N GLY A 413 1.20 9.99 8.06
CA GLY A 413 1.29 11.28 7.38
C GLY A 413 -0.06 11.99 7.28
N ASP A 414 -0.02 13.30 7.13
CA ASP A 414 -1.18 14.14 6.83
C ASP A 414 -0.98 14.94 5.53
N GLU A 415 -2.02 15.67 5.12
CA GLU A 415 -2.02 16.46 3.87
C GLU A 415 -1.01 17.62 3.89
N HIS A 416 -0.53 18.02 5.07
CA HIS A 416 0.46 19.08 5.28
C HIS A 416 1.90 18.54 5.32
N ARG A 417 2.12 17.26 4.93
CA ARG A 417 3.41 16.56 5.01
C ARG A 417 3.97 16.46 6.43
N GLN A 418 3.11 16.55 7.43
CA GLN A 418 3.45 16.30 8.83
C GLN A 418 3.19 14.82 9.14
N HIS A 419 3.84 14.33 10.20
CA HIS A 419 3.58 12.99 10.69
C HIS A 419 2.95 13.04 12.08
N ARG A 420 1.83 12.32 12.24
CA ARG A 420 1.25 12.05 13.55
C ARG A 420 1.77 10.73 14.06
N ILE A 421 2.37 10.74 15.24
CA ILE A 421 3.05 9.60 15.84
C ILE A 421 2.37 9.24 17.14
N GLY A 422 2.28 7.95 17.44
CA GLY A 422 1.91 7.45 18.76
C GLY A 422 3.08 6.69 19.35
N PHE A 423 3.43 7.04 20.57
CA PHE A 423 4.39 6.32 21.42
C PHE A 423 3.70 5.58 22.54
N ASN A 424 4.36 4.57 23.08
CA ASN A 424 4.10 4.01 24.41
C ASN A 424 5.41 3.65 25.10
#